data_db883ad6df016ae9f650945fcf0f9682
#
_entry.id   db883ad6df016ae9f650945fcf0f9682
#
_cell.length_a   1.000
_cell.length_b   1.000
_cell.length_c   1.000
_cell.angle_alpha   90.00
_cell.angle_beta   90.00
_cell.angle_gamma   90.00
#
_symmetry.space_group_name_H-M   'P 1'
#
loop_
_entity.id
_entity.type
_entity.pdbx_description
1 polymer ?
#
loop_
_entity_poly.entity_id
_entity_poly.type
_entity_poly.pdbx_seq_one_letter_code
_entity_poly.pdbx_strand_id
1 'polypeptide(L)'
;LKGFIIAIVAIFVILSFNFGSAKWAAVGYVPLLFTILLIYGAVGFLNKDFDMPIAVLSCLSLGMAVDFSIHFISRLRQRLSDLGQGAPCAESLVDALLWTAARPGKGIMRNAVLFASAFSVMLFAPLTPYITVGAFIVSMMLLSAILTMIYLPALIVLFRCRLFGRG
;
A
#
# COMPACT_ATOMS: atom_id res chain seq x y z
N LEU A 1 -10.26 2.30 -18.84
CA LEU A 1 -8.79 2.22 -18.87
C LEU A 1 -8.12 3.58 -18.66
N LYS A 2 -8.57 4.64 -19.39
CA LYS A 2 -7.98 6.01 -19.25
C LYS A 2 -8.06 6.55 -17.82
N GLY A 3 -9.20 6.43 -17.15
CA GLY A 3 -9.38 6.88 -15.76
C GLY A 3 -8.46 6.16 -14.77
N PHE A 4 -8.23 4.86 -14.97
CA PHE A 4 -7.34 4.07 -14.13
C PHE A 4 -5.87 4.51 -14.27
N ILE A 5 -5.41 4.77 -15.50
CA ILE A 5 -4.06 5.30 -15.74
C ILE A 5 -3.90 6.68 -15.11
N ILE A 6 -4.90 7.55 -15.26
CA ILE A 6 -4.90 8.88 -14.63
C ILE A 6 -4.81 8.76 -13.11
N ALA A 7 -5.58 7.86 -12.50
CA ALA A 7 -5.53 7.62 -11.06
C ALA A 7 -4.15 7.16 -10.59
N ILE A 8 -3.53 6.23 -11.31
CA ILE A 8 -2.17 5.74 -11.06
C ILE A 8 -1.14 6.88 -11.08
N VAL A 9 -1.19 7.72 -12.12
CA VAL A 9 -0.27 8.87 -12.24
C VAL A 9 -0.54 9.92 -11.16
N ALA A 10 -1.81 10.23 -10.89
CA ALA A 10 -2.18 11.18 -9.85
C ALA A 10 -1.68 10.75 -8.46
N ILE A 11 -1.83 9.47 -8.12
CA ILE A 11 -1.33 8.91 -6.87
C ILE A 11 0.19 9.04 -6.78
N PHE A 12 0.91 8.74 -7.85
CA PHE A 12 2.37 8.89 -7.86
C PHE A 12 2.81 10.35 -7.64
N VAL A 13 2.12 11.30 -8.26
CA VAL A 13 2.38 12.74 -8.08
C VAL A 13 2.09 13.16 -6.64
N ILE A 14 0.96 12.74 -6.07
CA ILE A 14 0.59 13.03 -4.68
C ILE A 14 1.62 12.45 -3.71
N LEU A 15 2.06 11.20 -3.91
CA LEU A 15 3.10 10.57 -3.11
C LEU A 15 4.43 11.31 -3.20
N SER A 16 4.82 11.73 -4.41
CA SER A 16 6.06 12.49 -4.63
C SER A 16 6.03 13.83 -3.90
N PHE A 17 4.88 14.50 -3.93
CA PHE A 17 4.67 15.76 -3.21
C PHE A 17 4.67 15.55 -1.68
N ASN A 18 3.98 14.52 -1.20
CA ASN A 18 3.88 14.19 0.24
C ASN A 18 5.24 13.85 0.85
N PHE A 19 6.08 13.08 0.15
CA PHE A 19 7.39 12.69 0.64
C PHE A 19 8.50 13.69 0.32
N GLY A 20 8.25 14.69 -0.53
CA GLY A 20 9.25 15.64 -1.03
C GLY A 20 10.41 14.96 -1.77
N SER A 21 10.22 13.72 -2.22
CA SER A 21 11.24 12.94 -2.92
C SER A 21 10.61 11.84 -3.77
N ALA A 22 10.89 11.86 -5.07
CA ALA A 22 10.44 10.84 -6.01
C ALA A 22 10.99 9.43 -5.67
N LYS A 23 12.15 9.33 -5.04
CA LYS A 23 12.76 8.05 -4.63
C LYS A 23 11.89 7.36 -3.56
N TRP A 24 11.44 8.09 -2.54
CA TRP A 24 10.57 7.56 -1.49
C TRP A 24 9.17 7.25 -2.01
N ALA A 25 8.66 8.09 -2.91
CA ALA A 25 7.40 7.83 -3.59
C ALA A 25 7.45 6.54 -4.41
N ALA A 26 8.51 6.31 -5.18
CA ALA A 26 8.68 5.09 -5.96
C ALA A 26 8.69 3.83 -5.07
N VAL A 27 9.42 3.86 -3.95
CA VAL A 27 9.45 2.72 -3.01
C VAL A 27 8.08 2.45 -2.39
N GLY A 28 7.36 3.49 -1.98
CA GLY A 28 6.00 3.34 -1.43
C GLY A 28 4.97 2.89 -2.47
N TYR A 29 5.26 3.10 -3.75
CA TYR A 29 4.38 2.75 -4.85
C TYR A 29 4.48 1.27 -5.28
N VAL A 30 5.63 0.62 -5.04
CA VAL A 30 5.86 -0.78 -5.42
C VAL A 30 4.84 -1.75 -4.79
N PRO A 31 4.56 -1.75 -3.48
CA PRO A 31 3.57 -2.63 -2.88
C PRO A 31 2.19 -2.47 -3.51
N LEU A 32 1.82 -1.23 -3.87
CA LEU A 32 0.56 -0.92 -4.51
C LEU A 32 0.45 -1.57 -5.89
N LEU A 33 1.49 -1.41 -6.73
CA LEU A 33 1.53 -2.05 -8.06
C LEU A 33 1.44 -3.56 -7.94
N PHE A 34 2.14 -4.15 -6.97
CA PHE A 34 2.11 -5.59 -6.73
C PHE A 34 0.71 -6.06 -6.29
N THR A 35 0.05 -5.31 -5.42
CA THR A 35 -1.34 -5.59 -4.99
C THR A 35 -2.29 -5.58 -6.17
N ILE A 36 -2.19 -4.56 -7.04
CA ILE A 36 -2.99 -4.43 -8.26
C ILE A 36 -2.77 -5.65 -9.16
N LEU A 37 -1.49 -5.95 -9.45
CA LEU A 37 -1.13 -7.06 -10.33
C LEU A 37 -1.69 -8.39 -9.83
N LEU A 38 -1.57 -8.66 -8.53
CA LEU A 38 -2.07 -9.90 -7.93
C LEU A 38 -3.59 -10.00 -7.99
N ILE A 39 -4.30 -8.93 -7.67
CA ILE A 39 -5.77 -8.93 -7.67
C ILE A 39 -6.32 -9.03 -9.08
N TYR A 40 -5.80 -8.25 -10.02
CA TYR A 40 -6.23 -8.36 -11.42
C TYR A 40 -5.84 -9.69 -12.05
N GLY A 41 -4.66 -10.22 -11.68
CA GLY A 41 -4.27 -11.57 -12.06
C GLY A 41 -5.25 -12.63 -11.53
N ALA A 42 -5.69 -12.52 -10.28
CA ALA A 42 -6.67 -13.42 -9.69
C ALA A 42 -8.05 -13.31 -10.36
N VAL A 43 -8.53 -12.10 -10.63
CA VAL A 43 -9.80 -11.85 -11.34
C VAL A 43 -9.76 -12.45 -12.75
N GLY A 44 -8.64 -12.25 -13.49
CA GLY A 44 -8.45 -12.84 -14.81
C GLY A 44 -8.38 -14.37 -14.78
N PHE A 45 -7.75 -14.94 -13.75
CA PHE A 45 -7.66 -16.40 -13.60
C PHE A 45 -9.01 -17.04 -13.27
N LEU A 46 -9.90 -16.31 -12.56
CA LEU A 46 -11.25 -16.75 -12.23
C LEU A 46 -12.26 -16.56 -13.36
N ASN A 47 -11.82 -16.12 -14.55
CA ASN A 47 -12.68 -15.82 -15.72
C ASN A 47 -13.89 -14.94 -15.36
N LYS A 48 -13.72 -14.01 -14.42
CA LYS A 48 -14.74 -13.03 -14.07
C LYS A 48 -14.68 -11.87 -15.04
N ASP A 49 -15.83 -11.53 -15.61
CA ASP A 49 -15.94 -10.37 -16.50
C ASP A 49 -15.57 -9.08 -15.78
N PHE A 50 -14.88 -8.20 -16.51
CA PHE A 50 -14.44 -6.91 -15.99
C PHE A 50 -15.61 -5.92 -16.04
N ASP A 51 -16.50 -6.03 -15.06
CA ASP A 51 -17.68 -5.19 -14.96
C ASP A 51 -17.35 -3.75 -14.56
N MET A 52 -18.21 -2.81 -14.93
CA MET A 52 -18.08 -1.40 -14.58
C MET A 52 -17.89 -1.16 -13.07
N PRO A 53 -18.59 -1.86 -12.15
CA PRO A 53 -18.36 -1.78 -10.71
C PRO A 53 -16.92 -2.09 -10.32
N ILE A 54 -16.30 -3.12 -10.88
CA ILE A 54 -14.91 -3.51 -10.58
C ILE A 54 -13.93 -2.40 -10.97
N ALA A 55 -14.14 -1.75 -12.11
CA ALA A 55 -13.28 -0.66 -12.57
C ALA A 55 -13.35 0.58 -11.65
N VAL A 56 -14.54 0.98 -11.23
CA VAL A 56 -14.73 2.13 -10.31
C VAL A 56 -14.14 1.83 -8.94
N LEU A 57 -14.40 0.64 -8.42
CA LEU A 57 -13.91 0.22 -7.11
C LEU A 57 -12.39 0.04 -7.07
N SER A 58 -11.80 -0.33 -8.19
CA SER A 58 -10.35 -0.39 -8.31
C SER A 58 -9.72 0.98 -8.06
N CYS A 59 -10.28 2.04 -8.63
CA CYS A 59 -9.79 3.40 -8.38
C CYS A 59 -9.96 3.81 -6.91
N LEU A 60 -11.08 3.45 -6.27
CA LEU A 60 -11.34 3.75 -4.87
C LEU A 60 -10.39 2.99 -3.94
N SER A 61 -10.23 1.70 -4.19
CA SER A 61 -9.36 0.82 -3.40
C SER A 61 -7.89 1.20 -3.51
N LEU A 62 -7.45 1.72 -4.66
CA LEU A 62 -6.12 2.27 -4.86
C LEU A 62 -5.81 3.40 -3.87
N GLY A 63 -6.74 4.33 -3.69
CA GLY A 63 -6.58 5.43 -2.73
C GLY A 63 -6.38 4.93 -1.30
N MET A 64 -7.19 3.95 -0.87
CA MET A 64 -7.08 3.38 0.47
C MET A 64 -5.82 2.54 0.68
N ALA A 65 -5.37 1.81 -0.34
CA ALA A 65 -4.17 0.99 -0.26
C ALA A 65 -2.88 1.82 -0.15
N VAL A 66 -2.86 3.01 -0.77
CA VAL A 66 -1.74 3.96 -0.68
C VAL A 66 -1.53 4.47 0.73
N ASP A 67 -2.58 4.64 1.52
CA ASP A 67 -2.51 5.14 2.88
C ASP A 67 -1.61 4.27 3.77
N PHE A 68 -1.61 2.95 3.58
CA PHE A 68 -0.74 2.05 4.33
C PHE A 68 0.76 2.33 4.08
N SER A 69 1.12 2.57 2.82
CA SER A 69 2.49 2.93 2.44
C SER A 69 2.89 4.30 2.98
N ILE A 70 1.98 5.29 2.91
CA ILE A 70 2.22 6.64 3.45
C ILE A 70 2.46 6.58 4.96
N HIS A 71 1.58 5.90 5.68
CA HIS A 71 1.71 5.77 7.14
C HIS A 71 3.00 5.06 7.54
N PHE A 72 3.36 3.98 6.87
CA PHE A 72 4.58 3.25 7.16
C PHE A 72 5.83 4.11 6.93
N ILE A 73 5.96 4.70 5.74
CA ILE A 73 7.13 5.49 5.36
C ILE A 73 7.25 6.76 6.22
N SER A 74 6.14 7.46 6.47
CA SER A 74 6.14 8.66 7.31
C SER A 74 6.62 8.36 8.73
N ARG A 75 6.15 7.28 9.34
CA ARG A 75 6.57 6.87 10.69
C ARG A 75 8.02 6.40 10.73
N LEU A 76 8.47 5.70 9.70
CA LEU A 76 9.87 5.32 9.57
C LEU A 76 10.78 6.55 9.47
N ARG A 77 10.43 7.50 8.61
CA ARG A 77 11.21 8.74 8.44
C ARG A 77 11.24 9.58 9.72
N GLN A 78 10.12 9.65 10.43
CA GLN A 78 10.04 10.32 11.73
C GLN A 78 11.00 9.65 12.72
N ARG A 79 10.97 8.33 12.84
CA ARG A 79 11.86 7.59 13.75
C ARG A 79 13.34 7.80 13.40
N LEU A 80 13.69 7.79 12.12
CA LEU A 80 15.07 8.06 11.68
C LEU A 80 15.51 9.50 11.99
N SER A 81 14.62 10.48 11.86
CA SER A 81 14.88 11.87 12.24
C SER A 81 15.12 12.02 13.74
N ASP A 82 14.31 11.33 14.57
CA ASP A 82 14.44 11.35 16.03
C ASP A 82 15.78 10.75 16.52
N LEU A 83 16.33 9.80 15.75
CA LEU A 83 17.64 9.20 16.03
C LEU A 83 18.81 10.10 15.63
N GLY A 84 18.56 11.28 15.06
CA GLY A 84 19.57 12.28 14.72
C GLY A 84 20.56 11.86 13.63
N GLN A 85 20.25 10.86 12.83
CA GLN A 85 21.15 10.28 11.84
C GLN A 85 20.84 10.75 10.42
N GLY A 86 21.77 11.49 9.82
CA GLY A 86 21.65 11.95 8.43
C GLY A 86 21.70 10.80 7.42
N ALA A 87 22.53 9.78 7.64
CA ALA A 87 22.60 8.53 6.88
C ALA A 87 22.69 7.37 7.86
N PRO A 88 21.61 6.59 8.05
CA PRO A 88 21.60 5.53 9.06
C PRO A 88 22.57 4.40 8.73
N CYS A 89 23.33 3.95 9.71
CA CYS A 89 24.06 2.68 9.62
C CYS A 89 23.08 1.54 9.40
N ALA A 90 23.58 0.40 8.89
CA ALA A 90 22.72 -0.74 8.60
C ALA A 90 21.92 -1.20 9.83
N GLU A 91 22.55 -1.23 11.00
CA GLU A 91 21.92 -1.65 12.26
C GLU A 91 20.83 -0.69 12.73
N SER A 92 21.08 0.62 12.69
CA SER A 92 20.10 1.63 13.09
C SER A 92 18.88 1.68 12.13
N LEU A 93 19.10 1.41 10.85
CA LEU A 93 18.01 1.29 9.89
C LEU A 93 17.12 0.06 10.17
N VAL A 94 17.75 -1.09 10.46
CA VAL A 94 17.02 -2.32 10.80
C VAL A 94 16.23 -2.14 12.10
N ASP A 95 16.83 -1.53 13.12
CA ASP A 95 16.11 -1.22 14.37
C ASP A 95 14.91 -0.28 14.15
N ALA A 96 15.09 0.78 13.36
CA ALA A 96 14.00 1.69 13.01
C ALA A 96 12.88 0.98 12.23
N LEU A 97 13.22 0.06 11.32
CA LEU A 97 12.24 -0.75 10.57
C LEU A 97 11.48 -1.71 11.48
N LEU A 98 12.19 -2.42 12.37
CA LEU A 98 11.57 -3.32 13.35
C LEU A 98 10.64 -2.56 14.30
N TRP A 99 11.07 -1.39 14.77
CA TRP A 99 10.23 -0.52 15.59
C TRP A 99 8.96 -0.06 14.84
N THR A 100 9.12 0.33 13.56
CA THR A 100 8.00 0.78 12.73
C THR A 100 7.03 -0.36 12.45
N ALA A 101 7.52 -1.56 12.18
CA ALA A 101 6.66 -2.73 11.99
C ALA A 101 5.96 -3.13 13.30
N ALA A 102 6.66 -3.09 14.44
CA ALA A 102 6.11 -3.53 15.73
C ALA A 102 5.07 -2.57 16.33
N ARG A 103 5.17 -1.26 16.07
CA ARG A 103 4.27 -0.24 16.65
C ARG A 103 3.32 0.36 15.61
N PRO A 104 3.74 1.20 14.65
CA PRO A 104 2.84 1.71 13.62
C PRO A 104 2.23 0.61 12.75
N GLY A 105 2.98 -0.46 12.46
CA GLY A 105 2.51 -1.58 11.65
C GLY A 105 1.28 -2.28 12.24
N LYS A 106 1.20 -2.41 13.56
CA LYS A 106 -0.02 -2.90 14.23
C LYS A 106 -1.23 -2.01 13.95
N GLY A 107 -1.03 -0.68 13.86
CA GLY A 107 -2.09 0.26 13.50
C GLY A 107 -2.57 0.04 12.08
N ILE A 108 -1.66 -0.16 11.13
CA ILE A 108 -1.98 -0.46 9.73
C ILE A 108 -2.81 -1.77 9.63
N MET A 109 -2.36 -2.83 10.31
CA MET A 109 -3.09 -4.11 10.30
C MET A 109 -4.47 -4.00 10.94
N ARG A 110 -4.60 -3.29 12.07
CA ARG A 110 -5.90 -3.05 12.71
C ARG A 110 -6.84 -2.29 11.78
N ASN A 111 -6.35 -1.26 11.10
CA ASN A 111 -7.13 -0.49 10.15
C ASN A 111 -7.58 -1.36 8.96
N ALA A 112 -6.69 -2.17 8.40
CA ALA A 112 -7.02 -3.09 7.33
C ALA A 112 -8.09 -4.10 7.74
N VAL A 113 -8.00 -4.67 8.96
CA VAL A 113 -9.00 -5.61 9.49
C VAL A 113 -10.33 -4.91 9.72
N LEU A 114 -10.35 -3.68 10.26
CA LEU A 114 -11.57 -2.90 10.45
C LEU A 114 -12.29 -2.64 9.12
N PHE A 115 -11.56 -2.18 8.09
CA PHE A 115 -12.16 -1.98 6.77
C PHE A 115 -12.63 -3.30 6.15
N ALA A 116 -11.82 -4.36 6.23
CA ALA A 116 -12.19 -5.68 5.73
C ALA A 116 -13.46 -6.19 6.42
N SER A 117 -13.58 -6.05 7.74
CA SER A 117 -14.78 -6.46 8.47
C SER A 117 -16.02 -5.63 8.10
N ALA A 118 -15.87 -4.32 7.91
CA ALA A 118 -16.96 -3.45 7.50
C ALA A 118 -17.49 -3.83 6.10
N PHE A 119 -16.58 -4.04 5.15
CA PHE A 119 -16.97 -4.41 3.78
C PHE A 119 -17.37 -5.88 3.63
N SER A 120 -16.99 -6.76 4.56
CA SER A 120 -17.43 -8.16 4.56
C SER A 120 -18.95 -8.32 4.71
N VAL A 121 -19.64 -7.33 5.27
CA VAL A 121 -21.11 -7.30 5.33
C VAL A 121 -21.72 -7.35 3.92
N MET A 122 -21.04 -6.80 2.92
CA MET A 122 -21.53 -6.85 1.52
C MET A 122 -21.51 -8.26 0.93
N LEU A 123 -20.75 -9.20 1.50
CA LEU A 123 -20.74 -10.60 1.07
C LEU A 123 -22.07 -11.32 1.35
N PHE A 124 -22.86 -10.80 2.28
CA PHE A 124 -24.18 -11.32 2.63
C PHE A 124 -25.32 -10.62 1.89
N ALA A 125 -25.00 -9.71 0.97
CA ALA A 125 -26.02 -8.99 0.20
C ALA A 125 -26.74 -9.93 -0.79
N PRO A 126 -28.04 -9.71 -1.07
CA PRO A 126 -28.80 -10.56 -1.98
C PRO A 126 -28.44 -10.35 -3.47
N LEU A 127 -27.68 -9.31 -3.80
CA LEU A 127 -27.32 -8.96 -5.16
C LEU A 127 -25.87 -9.31 -5.47
N THR A 128 -25.64 -10.05 -6.53
CA THR A 128 -24.32 -10.51 -6.99
C THR A 128 -23.29 -9.38 -7.13
N PRO A 129 -23.63 -8.18 -7.67
CA PRO A 129 -22.66 -7.08 -7.77
C PRO A 129 -22.09 -6.67 -6.41
N TYR A 130 -22.88 -6.63 -5.35
CA TYR A 130 -22.41 -6.26 -4.01
C TYR A 130 -21.45 -7.29 -3.42
N ILE A 131 -21.73 -8.58 -3.65
CA ILE A 131 -20.84 -9.67 -3.22
C ILE A 131 -19.48 -9.53 -3.90
N THR A 132 -19.46 -9.28 -5.22
CA THR A 132 -18.23 -9.11 -5.99
C THR A 132 -17.45 -7.90 -5.50
N VAL A 133 -18.12 -6.79 -5.26
CA VAL A 133 -17.57 -5.55 -4.70
C VAL A 133 -16.96 -5.78 -3.33
N GLY A 134 -17.72 -6.38 -2.42
CA GLY A 134 -17.27 -6.67 -1.06
C GLY A 134 -16.04 -7.57 -1.05
N ALA A 135 -16.08 -8.67 -1.80
CA ALA A 135 -14.95 -9.61 -1.93
C ALA A 135 -13.69 -8.92 -2.47
N PHE A 136 -13.86 -8.06 -3.48
CA PHE A 136 -12.75 -7.33 -4.08
C PHE A 136 -12.10 -6.35 -3.09
N ILE A 137 -12.89 -5.53 -2.40
CA ILE A 137 -12.37 -4.55 -1.43
C ILE A 137 -11.70 -5.26 -0.25
N VAL A 138 -12.34 -6.27 0.32
CA VAL A 138 -11.78 -7.05 1.45
C VAL A 138 -10.44 -7.66 1.06
N SER A 139 -10.38 -8.33 -0.09
CA SER A 139 -9.14 -8.96 -0.59
C SER A 139 -8.05 -7.92 -0.82
N MET A 140 -8.38 -6.79 -1.43
CA MET A 140 -7.43 -5.73 -1.73
C MET A 140 -6.88 -5.06 -0.47
N MET A 141 -7.73 -4.81 0.52
CA MET A 141 -7.33 -4.22 1.80
C MET A 141 -6.36 -5.12 2.57
N LEU A 142 -6.72 -6.40 2.74
CA LEU A 142 -5.87 -7.34 3.47
C LEU A 142 -4.56 -7.60 2.74
N LEU A 143 -4.62 -7.83 1.42
CA LEU A 143 -3.44 -8.10 0.61
C LEU A 143 -2.50 -6.90 0.60
N SER A 144 -3.01 -5.69 0.41
CA SER A 144 -2.22 -4.46 0.41
C SER A 144 -1.53 -4.21 1.76
N ALA A 145 -2.23 -4.44 2.89
CA ALA A 145 -1.64 -4.30 4.22
C ALA A 145 -0.50 -5.30 4.44
N ILE A 146 -0.71 -6.57 4.09
CA ILE A 146 0.30 -7.64 4.21
C ILE A 146 1.51 -7.33 3.32
N LEU A 147 1.26 -7.01 2.04
CA LEU A 147 2.34 -6.68 1.11
C LEU A 147 3.13 -5.45 1.56
N THR A 148 2.46 -4.41 2.04
CA THR A 148 3.12 -3.22 2.58
C THR A 148 4.04 -3.60 3.75
N MET A 149 3.58 -4.45 4.68
CA MET A 149 4.38 -4.88 5.84
C MET A 149 5.60 -5.72 5.45
N ILE A 150 5.53 -6.49 4.37
CA ILE A 150 6.62 -7.38 3.93
C ILE A 150 7.55 -6.66 2.95
N TYR A 151 6.98 -6.04 1.90
CA TYR A 151 7.77 -5.47 0.80
C TYR A 151 8.43 -4.14 1.16
N LEU A 152 7.76 -3.26 1.93
CA LEU A 152 8.36 -1.96 2.26
C LEU A 152 9.66 -2.09 3.05
N PRO A 153 9.74 -2.86 4.14
CA PRO A 153 11.00 -3.04 4.85
C PRO A 153 12.08 -3.65 3.95
N ALA A 154 11.75 -4.67 3.16
CA ALA A 154 12.68 -5.32 2.26
C ALA A 154 13.23 -4.36 1.19
N LEU A 155 12.36 -3.57 0.55
CA LEU A 155 12.75 -2.59 -0.46
C LEU A 155 13.63 -1.47 0.13
N ILE A 156 13.31 -0.98 1.32
CA ILE A 156 14.08 0.08 1.97
C ILE A 156 15.49 -0.40 2.30
N VAL A 157 15.64 -1.63 2.78
CA VAL A 157 16.95 -2.24 3.03
C VAL A 157 17.72 -2.44 1.72
N LEU A 158 17.06 -2.93 0.67
CA LEU A 158 17.68 -3.19 -0.62
C LEU A 158 18.15 -1.90 -1.31
N PHE A 159 17.33 -0.87 -1.27
CA PHE A 159 17.60 0.43 -1.91
C PHE A 159 18.23 1.47 -0.95
N ARG A 160 18.73 1.06 0.22
CA ARG A 160 19.26 1.98 1.22
C ARG A 160 20.29 2.95 0.66
N CYS A 161 21.22 2.47 -0.17
CA CYS A 161 22.27 3.30 -0.77
C CYS A 161 21.71 4.37 -1.71
N ARG A 162 20.60 4.09 -2.39
CA ARG A 162 19.94 5.06 -3.29
C ARG A 162 19.00 6.02 -2.55
N LEU A 163 18.41 5.58 -1.43
CA LEU A 163 17.50 6.39 -0.61
C LEU A 163 18.26 7.38 0.28
N PHE A 164 19.34 6.92 0.90
CA PHE A 164 20.15 7.67 1.85
C PHE A 164 21.50 8.12 1.31
N GLY A 165 21.94 7.57 0.17
CA GLY A 165 23.13 8.03 -0.54
C GLY A 165 22.92 9.48 -1.01
N ARG A 166 23.81 10.36 -0.62
CA ARG A 166 23.91 11.70 -1.19
C ARG A 166 24.12 11.57 -2.69
N GLY A 167 23.20 12.13 -3.49
CA GLY A 167 23.51 12.53 -4.86
C GLY A 167 24.46 13.69 -4.82
#